data_7d17c4a48a751f668c11aa1a685d0fa5
#
_entry.id   7d17c4a48a751f668c11aa1a685d0fa5
#
_cell.length_a   1.000
_cell.length_b   1.000
_cell.length_c   1.000
_cell.angle_alpha   90.00
_cell.angle_beta   90.00
_cell.angle_gamma   90.00
#
_symmetry.space_group_name_H-M   'P 1'
#
loop_
_entity.id
_entity.type
_entity.pdbx_description
1 polymer ?
#
loop_
_entity_poly.entity_id
_entity_poly.type
_entity_poly.pdbx_seq_one_letter_code
_entity_poly.pdbx_strand_id
1 'polypeptide(L)'
;MYQGITYQNNEAAFQAMKVTDKSIHSEFSDLPPNLAKRKGRRVKLRQDWEELKETFMYEIVKAKFEQNDHLINKLLQTGESILIEGNTWGDKIWGVCNGVGENKLGKILMKVRNELKEASNGTE
;
A
#
# COMPACT_ATOMS: atom_id res chain seq x y z
N MET A 1 4.40 10.10 -4.79
CA MET A 1 5.80 10.13 -4.32
C MET A 1 5.90 9.44 -2.96
N TYR A 2 6.91 8.62 -2.78
CA TYR A 2 7.17 7.97 -1.51
C TYR A 2 8.68 7.93 -1.28
N GLN A 3 9.14 8.43 -0.13
CA GLN A 3 10.56 8.56 0.22
C GLN A 3 11.42 9.21 -0.89
N GLY A 4 10.87 10.27 -1.49
CA GLY A 4 11.57 11.06 -2.50
C GLY A 4 11.54 10.50 -3.92
N ILE A 5 10.87 9.38 -4.15
CA ILE A 5 10.78 8.78 -5.49
C ILE A 5 9.32 8.71 -5.91
N THR A 6 9.04 9.06 -7.16
CA THR A 6 7.71 8.94 -7.74
C THR A 6 7.59 7.56 -8.41
N TYR A 7 6.71 6.73 -7.87
CA TYR A 7 6.42 5.40 -8.41
C TYR A 7 5.13 5.45 -9.24
N GLN A 8 5.06 4.63 -10.29
CA GLN A 8 3.86 4.56 -11.12
C GLN A 8 2.66 3.94 -10.41
N ASN A 9 2.92 3.12 -9.38
CA ASN A 9 1.86 2.43 -8.64
C ASN A 9 2.36 2.03 -7.26
N ASN A 10 1.42 1.69 -6.38
CA ASN A 10 1.74 1.30 -5.00
C ASN A 10 2.53 0.01 -4.92
N GLU A 11 2.25 -0.94 -5.81
CA GLU A 11 2.97 -2.22 -5.83
C GLU A 11 4.46 -2.02 -6.07
N ALA A 12 4.82 -1.14 -7.02
CA ALA A 12 6.21 -0.82 -7.30
C ALA A 12 6.90 -0.21 -6.07
N ALA A 13 6.25 0.73 -5.39
CA ALA A 13 6.77 1.33 -4.16
C ALA A 13 6.97 0.28 -3.07
N PHE A 14 6.00 -0.61 -2.89
CA PHE A 14 6.06 -1.66 -1.88
C PHE A 14 7.19 -2.65 -2.16
N GLN A 15 7.32 -3.10 -3.40
CA GLN A 15 8.40 -4.03 -3.77
C GLN A 15 9.78 -3.39 -3.59
N ALA A 16 9.91 -2.09 -3.88
CA ALA A 16 11.17 -1.37 -3.68
C ALA A 16 11.61 -1.37 -2.22
N MET A 17 10.67 -1.38 -1.28
CA MET A 17 10.99 -1.37 0.16
C MET A 17 11.63 -2.67 0.64
N LYS A 18 11.65 -3.73 -0.16
CA LYS A 18 12.34 -4.98 0.16
C LYS A 18 13.86 -4.80 0.27
N VAL A 19 14.40 -3.72 -0.31
CA VAL A 19 15.83 -3.41 -0.24
C VAL A 19 16.03 -2.05 0.42
N THR A 20 17.23 -1.81 0.95
CA THR A 20 17.57 -0.55 1.61
C THR A 20 18.25 0.46 0.70
N ASP A 21 18.80 0.01 -0.43
CA ASP A 21 19.57 0.83 -1.36
C ASP A 21 18.66 1.69 -2.24
N LYS A 22 18.78 3.01 -2.11
CA LYS A 22 17.96 3.96 -2.88
C LYS A 22 18.19 3.89 -4.39
N SER A 23 19.38 3.51 -4.81
CA SER A 23 19.65 3.36 -6.26
C SER A 23 18.81 2.22 -6.84
N ILE A 24 18.58 1.17 -6.05
CA ILE A 24 17.73 0.06 -6.46
C ILE A 24 16.25 0.47 -6.40
N HIS A 25 15.88 1.31 -5.42
CA HIS A 25 14.51 1.85 -5.36
C HIS A 25 14.12 2.53 -6.67
N SER A 26 15.03 3.32 -7.25
CA SER A 26 14.78 4.01 -8.52
C SER A 26 14.49 3.06 -9.67
N GLU A 27 15.05 1.85 -9.64
CA GLU A 27 14.80 0.85 -10.69
C GLU A 27 13.37 0.33 -10.69
N PHE A 28 12.63 0.52 -9.60
CA PHE A 28 11.22 0.12 -9.52
C PHE A 28 10.27 1.23 -9.99
N SER A 29 10.74 2.47 -10.10
CA SER A 29 9.86 3.63 -10.29
C SER A 29 8.98 3.56 -11.54
N ASP A 30 9.48 2.99 -12.62
CA ASP A 30 8.79 2.92 -13.92
C ASP A 30 8.14 1.55 -14.18
N LEU A 31 8.16 0.64 -13.22
CA LEU A 31 7.67 -0.71 -13.45
C LEU A 31 6.16 -0.82 -13.23
N PRO A 32 5.44 -1.48 -14.14
CA PRO A 32 4.06 -1.87 -13.88
C PRO A 32 4.01 -2.93 -12.75
N PRO A 33 2.84 -3.14 -12.12
CA PRO A 33 2.75 -4.01 -10.93
C PRO A 33 3.31 -5.42 -11.12
N ASN A 34 3.02 -6.07 -12.24
CA ASN A 34 3.49 -7.43 -12.49
C ASN A 34 5.01 -7.52 -12.61
N LEU A 35 5.64 -6.53 -13.24
CA LEU A 35 7.09 -6.49 -13.37
C LEU A 35 7.75 -6.12 -12.05
N ALA A 36 7.12 -5.25 -11.26
CA ALA A 36 7.61 -4.91 -9.93
C ALA A 36 7.61 -6.14 -9.03
N LYS A 37 6.57 -6.96 -9.07
CA LYS A 37 6.50 -8.21 -8.31
C LYS A 37 7.60 -9.18 -8.74
N ARG A 38 7.82 -9.31 -10.04
CA ARG A 38 8.87 -10.19 -10.58
C ARG A 38 10.25 -9.76 -10.09
N LYS A 39 10.56 -8.45 -10.20
CA LYS A 39 11.83 -7.91 -9.74
C LYS A 39 11.98 -8.08 -8.23
N GLY A 40 10.92 -7.84 -7.49
CA GLY A 40 10.91 -7.97 -6.03
C GLY A 40 11.21 -9.38 -5.54
N ARG A 41 10.91 -10.40 -6.33
CA ARG A 41 11.25 -11.79 -5.99
C ARG A 41 12.73 -12.11 -6.19
N ARG A 42 13.47 -11.26 -6.90
CA ARG A 42 14.88 -11.48 -7.25
C ARG A 42 15.85 -10.67 -6.40
N VAL A 43 15.37 -9.69 -5.66
CA VAL A 43 16.23 -8.85 -4.84
C VAL A 43 16.61 -9.56 -3.54
N LYS A 44 17.75 -9.17 -2.97
CA LYS A 44 18.12 -9.64 -1.65
C LYS A 44 17.25 -8.93 -0.61
N LEU A 45 16.44 -9.69 0.10
CA LEU A 45 15.50 -9.18 1.06
C LEU A 45 16.21 -8.58 2.27
N ARG A 46 15.79 -7.38 2.69
CA ARG A 46 16.29 -6.78 3.93
C ARG A 46 15.93 -7.67 5.12
N GLN A 47 16.79 -7.65 6.15
CA GLN A 47 16.63 -8.55 7.30
C GLN A 47 15.36 -8.27 8.11
N ASP A 48 14.94 -7.02 8.17
CA ASP A 48 13.79 -6.57 8.95
C ASP A 48 12.47 -6.54 8.15
N TRP A 49 12.44 -7.19 6.97
CA TRP A 49 11.28 -7.14 6.08
C TRP A 49 9.98 -7.60 6.75
N GLU A 50 10.02 -8.75 7.44
CA GLU A 50 8.80 -9.29 8.07
C GLU A 50 8.24 -8.35 9.15
N GLU A 51 9.12 -7.61 9.83
CA GLU A 51 8.71 -6.65 10.86
C GLU A 51 8.14 -5.37 10.27
N LEU A 52 8.63 -4.94 9.10
CA LEU A 52 8.33 -3.62 8.55
C LEU A 52 7.37 -3.62 7.37
N LYS A 53 7.10 -4.78 6.76
CA LYS A 53 6.30 -4.81 5.52
C LYS A 53 4.90 -4.19 5.65
N GLU A 54 4.24 -4.41 6.76
CA GLU A 54 2.91 -3.83 6.98
C GLU A 54 2.98 -2.32 7.19
N THR A 55 4.01 -1.85 7.88
CA THR A 55 4.26 -0.42 8.07
C THR A 55 4.53 0.26 6.73
N PHE A 56 5.35 -0.37 5.87
CA PHE A 56 5.60 0.16 4.54
C PHE A 56 4.32 0.25 3.70
N MET A 57 3.51 -0.81 3.72
CA MET A 57 2.25 -0.79 2.97
C MET A 57 1.33 0.31 3.49
N TYR A 58 1.21 0.46 4.81
CA TYR A 58 0.42 1.53 5.41
C TYR A 58 0.90 2.91 4.97
N GLU A 59 2.21 3.16 5.04
CA GLU A 59 2.79 4.45 4.65
C GLU A 59 2.57 4.77 3.18
N ILE A 60 2.73 3.77 2.32
CA ILE A 60 2.56 3.92 0.87
C ILE A 60 1.10 4.24 0.54
N VAL A 61 0.17 3.51 1.14
CA VAL A 61 -1.27 3.74 0.94
C VAL A 61 -1.63 5.14 1.43
N LYS A 62 -1.20 5.50 2.63
CA LYS A 62 -1.48 6.81 3.21
C LYS A 62 -0.93 7.94 2.34
N ALA A 63 0.32 7.80 1.86
CA ALA A 63 0.94 8.80 0.97
C ALA A 63 0.13 9.00 -0.31
N LYS A 64 -0.36 7.91 -0.89
CA LYS A 64 -1.17 7.99 -2.10
C LYS A 64 -2.45 8.78 -1.87
N PHE A 65 -3.15 8.52 -0.77
CA PHE A 65 -4.37 9.26 -0.45
C PHE A 65 -4.08 10.72 -0.12
N GLU A 66 -3.06 10.99 0.69
CA GLU A 66 -2.72 12.36 1.06
C GLU A 66 -2.34 13.23 -0.14
N GLN A 67 -1.83 12.63 -1.22
CA GLN A 67 -1.44 13.31 -2.44
C GLN A 67 -2.55 13.40 -3.49
N ASN A 68 -3.75 12.88 -3.21
CA ASN A 68 -4.85 12.80 -4.17
C ASN A 68 -6.19 13.06 -3.50
N ASP A 69 -6.62 14.33 -3.47
CA ASP A 69 -7.88 14.73 -2.84
C ASP A 69 -9.08 13.92 -3.34
N HIS A 70 -9.11 13.63 -4.64
CA HIS A 70 -10.17 12.84 -5.24
C HIS A 70 -10.29 11.45 -4.60
N LEU A 71 -9.16 10.81 -4.31
CA LEU A 71 -9.14 9.50 -3.66
C LEU A 71 -9.55 9.61 -2.19
N ILE A 72 -9.15 10.68 -1.50
CA ILE A 72 -9.59 10.93 -0.12
C ILE A 72 -11.12 10.98 -0.07
N ASN A 73 -11.73 11.75 -0.98
CA ASN A 73 -13.18 11.88 -1.01
C ASN A 73 -13.86 10.54 -1.27
N LYS A 74 -13.34 9.74 -2.19
CA LYS A 74 -13.89 8.41 -2.46
C LYS A 74 -13.81 7.50 -1.25
N LEU A 75 -12.69 7.52 -0.54
CA LEU A 75 -12.51 6.69 0.64
C LEU A 75 -13.46 7.12 1.76
N LEU A 76 -13.59 8.43 1.99
CA LEU A 76 -14.49 8.97 3.02
C LEU A 76 -15.96 8.66 2.71
N GLN A 77 -16.33 8.60 1.43
CA GLN A 77 -17.69 8.26 1.01
C GLN A 77 -18.09 6.84 1.37
N THR A 78 -17.13 5.95 1.61
CA THR A 78 -17.44 4.59 2.07
C THR A 78 -17.98 4.57 3.50
N GLY A 79 -17.87 5.67 4.24
CA GLY A 79 -18.41 5.83 5.58
C GLY A 79 -17.82 4.85 6.58
N GLU A 80 -18.66 3.98 7.13
CA GLU A 80 -18.25 2.96 8.09
C GLU A 80 -18.28 1.56 7.50
N SER A 81 -18.41 1.45 6.18
CA SER A 81 -18.43 0.15 5.51
C SER A 81 -17.15 -0.63 5.75
N ILE A 82 -17.27 -1.94 5.84
CA ILE A 82 -16.12 -2.84 5.91
C ILE A 82 -15.51 -2.92 4.52
N LEU A 83 -14.21 -2.65 4.43
CA LEU A 83 -13.48 -2.68 3.16
C LEU A 83 -12.70 -4.00 3.05
N ILE A 84 -12.92 -4.71 1.96
CA ILE A 84 -12.30 -6.01 1.70
C ILE A 84 -11.59 -5.95 0.36
N GLU A 85 -10.29 -6.34 0.34
CA GLU A 85 -9.54 -6.49 -0.89
C GLU A 85 -9.80 -7.89 -1.46
N GLY A 86 -10.84 -7.99 -2.28
CA GLY A 86 -11.21 -9.25 -2.92
C GLY A 86 -10.30 -9.57 -4.11
N ASN A 87 -9.93 -10.84 -4.25
CA ASN A 87 -9.13 -11.27 -5.38
C ASN A 87 -9.43 -12.71 -5.74
N THR A 88 -8.94 -13.13 -6.94
CA THR A 88 -9.12 -14.48 -7.47
C THR A 88 -7.80 -15.23 -7.65
N TRP A 89 -6.66 -14.59 -7.28
CA TRP A 89 -5.32 -15.14 -7.50
C TRP A 89 -4.67 -15.71 -6.25
N GLY A 90 -5.45 -15.94 -5.20
CA GLY A 90 -4.96 -16.65 -4.01
C GLY A 90 -4.28 -15.79 -2.97
N ASP A 91 -4.38 -14.47 -3.04
CA ASP A 91 -3.79 -13.59 -2.02
C ASP A 91 -4.69 -13.57 -0.79
N LYS A 92 -4.30 -14.33 0.22
CA LYS A 92 -5.03 -14.43 1.49
C LYS A 92 -4.34 -13.66 2.61
N ILE A 93 -3.29 -12.93 2.31
CA ILE A 93 -2.57 -12.11 3.29
C ILE A 93 -3.07 -10.66 3.20
N TRP A 94 -2.87 -10.02 2.06
CA TRP A 94 -3.32 -8.64 1.86
C TRP A 94 -4.81 -8.54 1.57
N GLY A 95 -5.38 -9.58 0.99
CA GLY A 95 -6.78 -9.61 0.60
C GLY A 95 -7.50 -10.85 1.07
N VAL A 96 -8.63 -11.11 0.40
CA VAL A 96 -9.51 -12.23 0.64
C VAL A 96 -9.76 -12.95 -0.68
N CYS A 97 -9.54 -14.26 -0.72
CA CYS A 97 -9.80 -15.08 -1.88
C CYS A 97 -10.81 -16.16 -1.52
N ASN A 98 -11.91 -16.24 -2.26
CA ASN A 98 -12.98 -17.20 -1.99
C ASN A 98 -13.49 -17.13 -0.54
N GLY A 99 -13.62 -15.92 0.00
CA GLY A 99 -14.12 -15.69 1.35
C GLY A 99 -13.12 -15.97 2.47
N VAL A 100 -11.87 -16.27 2.14
CA VAL A 100 -10.82 -16.61 3.13
C VAL A 100 -9.62 -15.68 2.95
N GLY A 101 -9.13 -15.13 4.06
CA GLY A 101 -7.91 -14.30 4.05
C GLY A 101 -7.87 -13.30 5.18
N GLU A 102 -6.68 -12.75 5.44
CA GLU A 102 -6.43 -11.81 6.52
C GLU A 102 -6.89 -10.38 6.20
N ASN A 103 -7.03 -10.05 4.92
CA ASN A 103 -7.48 -8.73 4.46
C ASN A 103 -6.65 -7.57 5.04
N LYS A 104 -5.34 -7.72 5.10
CA LYS A 104 -4.46 -6.69 5.67
C LYS A 104 -4.58 -5.35 4.95
N LEU A 105 -4.70 -5.38 3.62
CA LEU A 105 -4.86 -4.15 2.85
C LEU A 105 -6.19 -3.46 3.14
N GLY A 106 -7.29 -4.23 3.24
CA GLY A 106 -8.59 -3.67 3.62
C GLY A 106 -8.54 -3.03 5.00
N LYS A 107 -7.86 -3.66 5.96
CA LYS A 107 -7.70 -3.12 7.31
C LYS A 107 -6.87 -1.83 7.30
N ILE A 108 -5.83 -1.76 6.48
CA ILE A 108 -5.04 -0.54 6.30
C ILE A 108 -5.89 0.58 5.73
N LEU A 109 -6.71 0.28 4.70
CA LEU A 109 -7.60 1.27 4.11
C LEU A 109 -8.59 1.82 5.13
N MET A 110 -9.16 0.96 5.98
CA MET A 110 -10.07 1.41 7.03
C MET A 110 -9.35 2.27 8.07
N LYS A 111 -8.11 1.94 8.40
CA LYS A 111 -7.29 2.74 9.31
C LYS A 111 -6.99 4.12 8.72
N VAL A 112 -6.57 4.17 7.46
CA VAL A 112 -6.30 5.43 6.77
C VAL A 112 -7.56 6.27 6.69
N ARG A 113 -8.71 5.65 6.40
CA ARG A 113 -10.01 6.33 6.37
C ARG A 113 -10.32 7.00 7.70
N ASN A 114 -10.12 6.30 8.81
CA ASN A 114 -10.37 6.85 10.13
C ASN A 114 -9.44 8.03 10.44
N GLU A 115 -8.17 7.92 10.06
CA GLU A 115 -7.20 9.00 10.27
C GLU A 115 -7.55 10.24 9.45
N LEU A 116 -7.96 10.05 8.20
CA LEU A 116 -8.39 11.17 7.33
C LEU A 116 -9.66 11.83 7.87
N LYS A 117 -10.59 11.05 8.39
CA LYS A 117 -11.81 11.56 8.99
C LYS A 117 -11.50 12.40 10.23
N GLU A 118 -10.62 11.91 11.10
CA GLU A 118 -10.20 12.61 12.31
C GLU A 118 -9.47 13.92 11.97
N ALA A 119 -8.60 13.90 10.97
CA ALA A 119 -7.89 15.09 10.51
C ALA A 119 -8.86 16.15 9.97
N SER A 120 -9.88 15.71 9.21
CA SER A 120 -10.91 16.62 8.70
C SER A 120 -11.72 17.24 9.82
N ASN A 121 -12.08 16.47 10.84
CA ASN A 121 -12.82 16.96 12.00
C ASN A 121 -11.96 17.85 12.90
N GLY A 122 -10.66 17.55 12.97
CA GLY A 122 -9.72 18.29 13.84
C GLY A 122 -9.33 19.66 13.31
N THR A 123 -9.67 20.00 12.06
CA THR A 123 -9.37 21.30 11.47
C THR A 123 -10.46 22.36 11.71
N GLU A 124 -11.52 21.97 12.37
CA GLU A 124 -12.57 22.92 12.75
C GLU A 124 -12.19 23.71 14.03
#